data_ae4ae2131a3b1827980bb6cb20f0e6f0
#
_entry.id   ae4ae2131a3b1827980bb6cb20f0e6f0
#
_cell.length_a   1.000
_cell.length_b   1.000
_cell.length_c   1.000
_cell.angle_alpha   90.00
_cell.angle_beta   90.00
_cell.angle_gamma   90.00
#
_symmetry.space_group_name_H-M   'P 1'
#
loop_
_entity.id
_entity.type
_entity.pdbx_description
1 polymer ?
#
loop_
_entity_poly.entity_id
_entity_poly.type
_entity_poly.pdbx_seq_one_letter_code
_entity_poly.pdbx_strand_id
1 'polypeptide(L)'
;MSPRAASRLEALGFSQVYDYVAGKADWASFGLPIEGEHGSGTRVGAHVRTDVPACAPDDRMADVRAHVTASGWDTCFVTDRNGVVVGRLGRAALAGSDEGSVEEAMTLGPSTVRPALELEQAVERMRRQNLTSLPVTRSDGVLVGVLRREDAEQALATMEET
;
A
#
# COMPACT_ATOMS: atom_id res chain seq x y z
N MET A 1 14.38 -17.03 1.67
CA MET A 1 15.47 -17.81 1.05
C MET A 1 15.05 -19.27 1.00
N SER A 2 15.51 -20.07 0.04
CA SER A 2 15.20 -21.50 0.05
C SER A 2 15.99 -22.19 1.16
N PRO A 3 15.42 -23.12 1.93
CA PRO A 3 16.15 -23.89 2.95
C PRO A 3 17.43 -24.56 2.41
N ARG A 4 17.44 -24.91 1.13
CA ARG A 4 18.63 -25.43 0.43
C ARG A 4 19.77 -24.41 0.35
N ALA A 5 19.44 -23.12 0.15
CA ALA A 5 20.47 -22.07 0.10
C ALA A 5 21.05 -21.81 1.48
N ALA A 6 20.22 -21.82 2.52
CA ALA A 6 20.67 -21.69 3.91
C ALA A 6 21.64 -22.83 4.29
N SER A 7 21.26 -24.07 4.04
CA SER A 7 22.12 -25.25 4.27
C SER A 7 23.44 -25.20 3.48
N ARG A 8 23.41 -24.67 2.24
CA ARG A 8 24.64 -24.51 1.45
C ARG A 8 25.58 -23.47 2.02
N LEU A 9 25.04 -22.35 2.54
CA LEU A 9 25.84 -21.31 3.19
C LEU A 9 26.48 -21.82 4.49
N GLU A 10 25.73 -22.58 5.29
CA GLU A 10 26.27 -23.25 6.50
C GLU A 10 27.42 -24.21 6.15
N ALA A 11 27.24 -25.01 5.08
CA ALA A 11 28.27 -25.91 4.58
C ALA A 11 29.52 -25.19 4.06
N LEU A 12 29.41 -23.91 3.66
CA LEU A 12 30.52 -23.04 3.25
C LEU A 12 31.17 -22.31 4.43
N GLY A 13 30.72 -22.56 5.67
CA GLY A 13 31.35 -22.04 6.89
C GLY A 13 30.74 -20.75 7.42
N PHE A 14 29.61 -20.30 6.90
CA PHE A 14 28.86 -19.17 7.47
C PHE A 14 28.17 -19.63 8.75
N SER A 15 28.49 -19.02 9.89
CA SER A 15 27.96 -19.40 11.21
C SER A 15 26.65 -18.70 11.59
N GLN A 16 26.27 -17.64 10.85
CA GLN A 16 25.05 -16.88 11.10
C GLN A 16 24.21 -16.83 9.81
N VAL A 17 23.50 -17.92 9.55
CA VAL A 17 22.59 -18.03 8.41
C VAL A 17 21.16 -17.98 8.89
N TYR A 18 20.40 -17.01 8.37
CA TYR A 18 19.00 -16.82 8.71
C TYR A 18 18.12 -17.08 7.48
N ASP A 19 17.13 -17.93 7.62
CA ASP A 19 16.09 -18.12 6.59
C ASP A 19 14.91 -17.17 6.85
N TYR A 20 14.70 -16.25 5.91
CA TYR A 20 13.53 -15.37 5.95
C TYR A 20 12.35 -16.06 5.26
N VAL A 21 11.54 -16.75 6.05
CA VAL A 21 10.46 -17.64 5.60
C VAL A 21 9.43 -16.92 4.71
N ALA A 22 9.11 -15.67 5.03
CA ALA A 22 8.17 -14.85 4.28
C ALA A 22 8.66 -14.48 2.86
N GLY A 23 9.97 -14.59 2.60
CA GLY A 23 10.58 -14.43 1.29
C GLY A 23 10.80 -12.99 0.83
N LYS A 24 11.38 -12.84 -0.38
CA LYS A 24 11.78 -11.53 -0.94
C LYS A 24 10.60 -10.55 -1.10
N ALA A 25 9.43 -11.03 -1.41
CA ALA A 25 8.27 -10.18 -1.61
C ALA A 25 7.86 -9.49 -0.29
N ASP A 26 7.92 -10.23 0.80
CA ASP A 26 7.64 -9.70 2.13
C ASP A 26 8.77 -8.76 2.61
N TRP A 27 10.04 -9.14 2.42
CA TRP A 27 11.19 -8.29 2.68
C TRP A 27 11.07 -6.92 2.01
N ALA A 28 10.73 -6.91 0.72
CA ALA A 28 10.52 -5.69 -0.05
C ALA A 28 9.27 -4.91 0.38
N SER A 29 8.24 -5.59 0.90
CA SER A 29 7.02 -4.93 1.40
C SER A 29 7.26 -4.13 2.68
N PHE A 30 8.32 -4.45 3.43
CA PHE A 30 8.81 -3.67 4.57
C PHE A 30 9.79 -2.54 4.16
N GLY A 31 10.01 -2.31 2.86
CA GLY A 31 10.96 -1.29 2.39
C GLY A 31 12.43 -1.59 2.69
N LEU A 32 12.77 -2.85 3.00
CA LEU A 32 14.13 -3.27 3.31
C LEU A 32 15.00 -3.30 2.04
N PRO A 33 16.31 -3.01 2.16
CA PRO A 33 17.19 -2.88 1.00
C PRO A 33 17.28 -4.17 0.20
N ILE A 34 17.25 -4.04 -1.13
CA ILE A 34 17.38 -5.13 -2.09
C ILE A 34 18.54 -4.80 -3.02
N GLU A 35 19.41 -5.78 -3.28
CA GLU A 35 20.49 -5.69 -4.24
C GLU A 35 20.19 -6.49 -5.51
N GLY A 36 20.78 -6.10 -6.65
CA GLY A 36 20.67 -6.76 -7.94
C GLY A 36 20.11 -5.88 -9.04
N GLU A 37 20.15 -6.37 -10.29
CA GLU A 37 19.74 -5.63 -11.50
C GLU A 37 18.26 -5.16 -11.46
N HIS A 38 17.41 -5.86 -10.71
CA HIS A 38 16.01 -5.47 -10.50
C HIS A 38 15.81 -4.45 -9.37
N GLY A 39 16.87 -3.93 -8.76
CA GLY A 39 16.84 -2.91 -7.72
C GLY A 39 16.85 -1.46 -8.23
N SER A 40 17.12 -1.25 -9.53
CA SER A 40 17.30 0.08 -10.13
C SER A 40 16.00 0.79 -10.53
N GLY A 41 14.87 0.10 -10.60
CA GLY A 41 13.58 0.70 -10.94
C GLY A 41 12.96 1.45 -9.76
N THR A 42 12.31 2.56 -10.05
CA THR A 42 11.52 3.30 -9.07
C THR A 42 10.34 2.46 -8.62
N ARG A 43 10.20 2.30 -7.30
CA ARG A 43 9.18 1.45 -6.69
C ARG A 43 8.09 2.28 -6.03
N VAL A 44 6.89 1.70 -5.98
CA VAL A 44 5.73 2.29 -5.32
C VAL A 44 6.06 2.74 -3.89
N GLY A 45 6.81 1.95 -3.14
CA GLY A 45 7.14 2.25 -1.73
C GLY A 45 7.86 3.58 -1.49
N ALA A 46 8.60 4.09 -2.48
CA ALA A 46 9.29 5.39 -2.39
C ALA A 46 8.34 6.59 -2.57
N HIS A 47 7.11 6.37 -3.06
CA HIS A 47 6.14 7.42 -3.41
C HIS A 47 4.82 7.29 -2.65
N VAL A 48 4.82 6.52 -1.56
CA VAL A 48 3.62 6.30 -0.72
C VAL A 48 3.36 7.50 0.17
N ARG A 49 2.13 7.98 0.15
CA ARG A 49 1.62 8.95 1.12
C ARG A 49 1.10 8.20 2.34
N THR A 50 1.62 8.52 3.51
CA THR A 50 1.23 7.89 4.79
C THR A 50 0.23 8.71 5.59
N ASP A 51 -0.06 9.93 5.13
CA ASP A 51 -0.99 10.88 5.75
C ASP A 51 -2.46 10.66 5.35
N VAL A 52 -2.78 9.54 4.70
CA VAL A 52 -4.14 9.19 4.32
C VAL A 52 -4.98 8.83 5.55
N PRO A 53 -6.22 9.35 5.66
CA PRO A 53 -7.10 9.01 6.77
C PRO A 53 -7.50 7.53 6.75
N ALA A 54 -7.49 6.92 7.92
CA ALA A 54 -7.99 5.57 8.17
C ALA A 54 -9.04 5.61 9.28
N CYS A 55 -9.98 4.68 9.23
CA CYS A 55 -11.06 4.53 10.21
C CYS A 55 -11.37 3.06 10.47
N ALA A 56 -12.14 2.79 11.52
CA ALA A 56 -12.64 1.45 11.83
C ALA A 56 -14.04 1.21 11.21
N PRO A 57 -14.45 -0.05 11.01
CA PRO A 57 -15.78 -0.38 10.48
C PRO A 57 -16.93 0.13 11.36
N ASP A 58 -16.73 0.16 12.67
CA ASP A 58 -17.70 0.59 13.68
C ASP A 58 -17.71 2.10 13.96
N ASP A 59 -16.85 2.88 13.28
CA ASP A 59 -16.84 4.33 13.39
C ASP A 59 -18.13 4.94 12.77
N ARG A 60 -18.51 6.14 13.28
CA ARG A 60 -19.66 6.87 12.77
C ARG A 60 -19.29 7.67 11.52
N MET A 61 -20.13 7.62 10.51
CA MET A 61 -19.90 8.31 9.25
C MET A 61 -19.69 9.83 9.43
N ALA A 62 -20.40 10.48 10.34
CA ALA A 62 -20.26 11.91 10.63
C ALA A 62 -18.83 12.27 11.09
N ASP A 63 -18.26 11.47 11.99
CA ASP A 63 -16.93 11.71 12.56
C ASP A 63 -15.83 11.47 11.51
N VAL A 64 -15.97 10.40 10.72
CA VAL A 64 -15.02 10.07 9.65
C VAL A 64 -15.03 11.15 8.56
N ARG A 65 -16.18 11.68 8.18
CA ARG A 65 -16.28 12.79 7.22
C ARG A 65 -15.60 14.05 7.70
N ALA A 66 -15.84 14.44 8.96
CA ALA A 66 -15.19 15.58 9.54
C ALA A 66 -13.66 15.42 9.49
N HIS A 67 -13.17 14.22 9.83
CA HIS A 67 -11.75 13.90 9.79
C HIS A 67 -11.18 13.93 8.36
N VAL A 68 -11.86 13.33 7.39
CA VAL A 68 -11.43 13.32 5.97
C VAL A 68 -11.41 14.73 5.40
N THR A 69 -12.46 15.53 5.68
CA THR A 69 -12.52 16.94 5.24
C THR A 69 -11.36 17.77 5.81
N ALA A 70 -11.07 17.60 7.09
CA ALA A 70 -9.96 18.30 7.75
C ALA A 70 -8.58 17.89 7.20
N SER A 71 -8.43 16.65 6.75
CA SER A 71 -7.18 16.13 6.17
C SER A 71 -6.94 16.52 4.71
N GLY A 72 -7.94 17.09 4.02
CA GLY A 72 -7.86 17.44 2.60
C GLY A 72 -7.86 16.25 1.65
N TRP A 73 -8.24 15.06 2.14
CA TRP A 73 -8.42 13.86 1.33
C TRP A 73 -9.88 13.71 0.87
N ASP A 74 -10.10 12.94 -0.19
CA ASP A 74 -11.42 12.58 -0.73
C ASP A 74 -11.71 11.08 -0.62
N THR A 75 -10.92 10.40 0.19
CA THR A 75 -11.02 8.96 0.45
C THR A 75 -10.55 8.64 1.87
N CYS A 76 -11.10 7.57 2.43
CA CYS A 76 -10.67 7.00 3.70
C CYS A 76 -10.57 5.49 3.56
N PHE A 77 -9.54 4.88 4.16
CA PHE A 77 -9.42 3.42 4.18
C PHE A 77 -9.92 2.86 5.49
N VAL A 78 -10.73 1.82 5.37
CA VAL A 78 -11.28 1.13 6.54
C VAL A 78 -10.35 -0.01 6.89
N THR A 79 -9.84 0.00 8.13
CA THR A 79 -8.92 -1.00 8.63
C THR A 79 -9.48 -1.73 9.84
N ASP A 80 -9.14 -3.00 9.99
CA ASP A 80 -9.41 -3.73 11.22
C ASP A 80 -8.45 -3.32 12.35
N ARG A 81 -8.60 -3.97 13.53
CA ARG A 81 -7.77 -3.71 14.72
C ARG A 81 -6.28 -4.01 14.52
N ASN A 82 -5.93 -4.78 13.49
CA ASN A 82 -4.55 -5.11 13.13
C ASN A 82 -4.00 -4.17 12.04
N GLY A 83 -4.80 -3.20 11.57
CA GLY A 83 -4.45 -2.29 10.48
C GLY A 83 -4.61 -2.90 9.09
N VAL A 84 -5.23 -4.07 8.97
CA VAL A 84 -5.51 -4.72 7.68
C VAL A 84 -6.64 -3.98 6.98
N VAL A 85 -6.44 -3.66 5.70
CA VAL A 85 -7.44 -2.96 4.89
C VAL A 85 -8.60 -3.89 4.58
N VAL A 86 -9.78 -3.57 5.09
CA VAL A 86 -11.01 -4.32 4.88
C VAL A 86 -12.00 -3.61 3.94
N GLY A 87 -11.90 -2.29 3.84
CA GLY A 87 -12.79 -1.49 3.02
C GLY A 87 -12.23 -0.13 2.61
N ARG A 88 -13.03 0.61 1.85
CA ARG A 88 -12.73 1.97 1.41
C ARG A 88 -14.01 2.81 1.40
N LEU A 89 -13.92 4.03 1.87
CA LEU A 89 -14.90 5.09 1.64
C LEU A 89 -14.38 5.98 0.52
N GLY A 90 -15.04 5.96 -0.62
CA GLY A 90 -14.75 6.86 -1.72
C GLY A 90 -15.60 8.13 -1.65
N ARG A 91 -15.39 9.03 -2.62
CA ARG A 91 -16.08 10.33 -2.70
C ARG A 91 -17.61 10.24 -2.60
N ALA A 92 -18.21 9.24 -3.25
CA ALA A 92 -19.68 9.05 -3.20
C ALA A 92 -20.18 8.69 -1.80
N ALA A 93 -19.50 7.79 -1.09
CA ALA A 93 -19.84 7.43 0.29
C ALA A 93 -19.62 8.61 1.24
N LEU A 94 -18.54 9.35 1.05
CA LEU A 94 -18.24 10.56 1.84
C LEU A 94 -19.18 11.73 1.55
N ALA A 95 -19.87 11.78 0.42
CA ALA A 95 -20.88 12.78 0.08
C ALA A 95 -22.32 12.37 0.48
N GLY A 96 -22.52 11.13 0.92
CA GLY A 96 -23.83 10.57 1.26
C GLY A 96 -24.39 11.02 2.63
N SER A 97 -25.10 10.15 3.38
CA SER A 97 -25.70 10.46 4.69
C SER A 97 -24.67 10.47 5.82
N ASP A 98 -24.85 11.29 6.84
CA ASP A 98 -24.09 11.27 8.09
C ASP A 98 -24.57 10.18 9.06
N GLU A 99 -25.68 9.54 8.73
CA GLU A 99 -26.26 8.48 9.53
C GLU A 99 -25.59 7.12 9.20
N GLY A 100 -25.52 6.25 10.20
CA GLY A 100 -24.99 4.90 10.06
C GLY A 100 -23.52 4.74 10.39
N SER A 101 -23.05 3.51 10.22
CA SER A 101 -21.66 3.12 10.44
C SER A 101 -20.86 3.11 9.13
N VAL A 102 -19.55 3.15 9.27
CA VAL A 102 -18.62 3.01 8.13
C VAL A 102 -18.85 1.68 7.41
N GLU A 103 -19.12 0.58 8.14
CA GLU A 103 -19.34 -0.75 7.58
C GLU A 103 -20.49 -0.79 6.57
N GLU A 104 -21.55 -0.01 6.81
CA GLU A 104 -22.72 0.05 5.92
C GLU A 104 -22.43 0.84 4.64
N ALA A 105 -21.51 1.81 4.70
CA ALA A 105 -21.21 2.73 3.60
C ALA A 105 -19.96 2.34 2.80
N MET A 106 -19.08 1.49 3.33
CA MET A 106 -17.81 1.17 2.69
C MET A 106 -17.97 0.21 1.51
N THR A 107 -17.05 0.33 0.56
CA THR A 107 -16.84 -0.69 -0.47
C THR A 107 -15.83 -1.70 0.05
N LEU A 108 -16.20 -2.97 0.10
CA LEU A 108 -15.36 -4.06 0.59
C LEU A 108 -14.21 -4.40 -0.36
N GLY A 109 -13.09 -4.86 0.20
CA GLY A 109 -11.99 -5.47 -0.51
C GLY A 109 -11.38 -4.59 -1.61
N PRO A 110 -10.92 -3.36 -1.31
CA PRO A 110 -10.28 -2.53 -2.32
C PRO A 110 -9.04 -3.23 -2.87
N SER A 111 -8.82 -3.06 -4.17
CA SER A 111 -7.63 -3.57 -4.85
C SER A 111 -6.37 -2.89 -4.29
N THR A 112 -5.41 -3.67 -3.80
CA THR A 112 -4.16 -3.15 -3.20
C THR A 112 -2.94 -3.47 -4.06
N VAL A 113 -1.85 -2.75 -3.83
CA VAL A 113 -0.54 -3.03 -4.40
C VAL A 113 0.51 -3.16 -3.30
N ARG A 114 1.66 -3.73 -3.64
CA ARG A 114 2.78 -3.87 -2.71
C ARG A 114 3.82 -2.78 -2.91
N PRO A 115 4.56 -2.37 -1.87
CA PRO A 115 5.62 -1.37 -2.01
C PRO A 115 6.71 -1.75 -3.02
N ALA A 116 6.93 -3.05 -3.22
CA ALA A 116 7.93 -3.58 -4.16
C ALA A 116 7.50 -3.53 -5.62
N LEU A 117 6.24 -3.21 -5.94
CA LEU A 117 5.79 -3.08 -7.31
C LEU A 117 6.51 -1.91 -7.99
N GLU A 118 6.86 -2.07 -9.25
CA GLU A 118 7.44 -0.99 -10.06
C GLU A 118 6.40 0.12 -10.28
N LEU A 119 6.85 1.37 -10.20
CA LEU A 119 5.97 2.53 -10.24
C LEU A 119 5.23 2.63 -11.58
N GLU A 120 5.92 2.32 -12.69
CA GLU A 120 5.33 2.29 -14.03
C GLU A 120 4.15 1.33 -14.15
N GLN A 121 4.32 0.11 -13.62
CA GLN A 121 3.26 -0.91 -13.62
C GLN A 121 2.04 -0.46 -12.77
N ALA A 122 2.31 0.21 -11.65
CA ALA A 122 1.24 0.78 -10.82
C ALA A 122 0.47 1.87 -11.57
N VAL A 123 1.17 2.81 -12.23
CA VAL A 123 0.56 3.89 -13.02
C VAL A 123 -0.25 3.33 -14.18
N GLU A 124 0.29 2.37 -14.94
CA GLU A 124 -0.44 1.72 -16.02
C GLU A 124 -1.74 1.07 -15.54
N ARG A 125 -1.68 0.36 -14.40
CA ARG A 125 -2.86 -0.23 -13.76
C ARG A 125 -3.88 0.83 -13.37
N MET A 126 -3.43 1.95 -12.75
CA MET A 126 -4.30 3.05 -12.36
C MET A 126 -4.98 3.69 -13.57
N ARG A 127 -4.26 3.90 -14.67
CA ARG A 127 -4.81 4.42 -15.93
C ARG A 127 -5.86 3.49 -16.53
N ARG A 128 -5.55 2.21 -16.63
CA ARG A 128 -6.44 1.18 -17.17
C ARG A 128 -7.76 1.05 -16.41
N GLN A 129 -7.70 1.19 -15.07
CA GLN A 129 -8.85 1.06 -14.18
C GLN A 129 -9.47 2.41 -13.80
N ASN A 130 -9.00 3.51 -14.39
CA ASN A 130 -9.41 4.89 -14.08
C ASN A 130 -9.37 5.22 -12.57
N LEU A 131 -8.31 4.75 -11.88
CA LEU A 131 -8.10 4.98 -10.47
C LEU A 131 -7.27 6.24 -10.24
N THR A 132 -7.66 7.05 -9.27
CA THR A 132 -6.90 8.23 -8.82
C THR A 132 -5.94 7.91 -7.68
N SER A 133 -6.21 6.82 -6.96
CA SER A 133 -5.39 6.37 -5.83
C SER A 133 -5.44 4.85 -5.69
N LEU A 134 -4.34 4.27 -5.20
CA LEU A 134 -4.21 2.84 -4.86
C LEU A 134 -3.69 2.67 -3.45
N PRO A 135 -4.38 1.90 -2.58
CA PRO A 135 -3.84 1.56 -1.28
C PRO A 135 -2.64 0.61 -1.43
N VAL A 136 -1.60 0.93 -0.69
CA VAL A 136 -0.36 0.16 -0.63
C VAL A 136 -0.34 -0.60 0.69
N THR A 137 -0.21 -1.90 0.61
CA THR A 137 -0.27 -2.79 1.78
C THR A 137 0.92 -3.74 1.82
N ARG A 138 1.29 -4.17 3.03
CA ARG A 138 2.22 -5.28 3.23
C ARG A 138 1.60 -6.61 2.79
N SER A 139 2.39 -7.68 2.81
CA SER A 139 1.94 -9.04 2.47
C SER A 139 0.81 -9.56 3.38
N ASP A 140 0.77 -9.11 4.63
CA ASP A 140 -0.27 -9.41 5.61
C ASP A 140 -1.54 -8.53 5.45
N GLY A 141 -1.56 -7.62 4.46
CA GLY A 141 -2.70 -6.75 4.18
C GLY A 141 -2.73 -5.46 4.99
N VAL A 142 -1.76 -5.23 5.88
CA VAL A 142 -1.67 -4.00 6.69
C VAL A 142 -1.38 -2.80 5.79
N LEU A 143 -2.13 -1.71 6.01
CA LEU A 143 -1.97 -0.47 5.25
C LEU A 143 -0.59 0.16 5.52
N VAL A 144 0.15 0.41 4.45
CA VAL A 144 1.39 1.21 4.48
C VAL A 144 1.07 2.67 4.18
N GLY A 145 0.14 2.90 3.27
CA GLY A 145 -0.30 4.22 2.83
C GLY A 145 -0.97 4.15 1.46
N VAL A 146 -0.93 5.23 0.71
CA VAL A 146 -1.60 5.36 -0.59
C VAL A 146 -0.66 5.92 -1.64
N LEU A 147 -0.71 5.34 -2.82
CA LEU A 147 -0.11 5.91 -4.03
C LEU A 147 -1.17 6.76 -4.73
N ARG A 148 -0.92 8.05 -4.90
CA ARG A 148 -1.71 8.92 -5.78
C ARG A 148 -1.18 8.83 -7.21
N ARG A 149 -2.09 8.77 -8.18
CA ARG A 149 -1.69 8.69 -9.60
C ARG A 149 -0.90 9.94 -10.03
N GLU A 150 -1.34 11.11 -9.61
CA GLU A 150 -0.68 12.38 -9.92
C GLU A 150 0.77 12.39 -9.43
N ASP A 151 1.00 12.04 -8.16
CA ASP A 151 2.35 11.98 -7.57
C ASP A 151 3.23 10.95 -8.29
N ALA A 152 2.65 9.80 -8.67
CA ALA A 152 3.36 8.74 -9.37
C ALA A 152 3.73 9.12 -10.81
N GLU A 153 2.82 9.77 -11.55
CA GLU A 153 3.06 10.25 -12.91
C GLU A 153 4.11 11.37 -12.93
N GLN A 154 4.07 12.26 -11.97
CA GLN A 154 5.09 13.31 -11.81
C GLN A 154 6.47 12.73 -11.52
N ALA A 155 6.54 11.73 -10.65
CA ALA A 155 7.80 11.05 -10.33
C ALA A 155 8.41 10.37 -11.56
N LEU A 156 7.60 9.69 -12.38
CA LEU A 156 8.06 9.06 -13.62
C LEU A 156 8.57 10.11 -14.63
N ALA A 157 7.84 11.21 -14.81
CA ALA A 157 8.24 12.28 -15.73
C ALA A 157 9.60 12.90 -15.34
N THR A 158 9.84 13.12 -14.06
CA THR A 158 11.13 13.65 -13.56
C THR A 158 12.30 12.70 -13.83
N MET A 159 12.06 11.40 -13.88
CA MET A 159 13.08 10.38 -14.15
C MET A 159 13.43 10.26 -15.63
N GLU A 160 12.49 10.51 -16.53
CA GLU A 160 12.72 10.48 -17.97
C GLU A 160 13.56 11.68 -18.46
N GLU A 161 13.63 12.76 -17.66
CA GLU A 161 14.38 13.98 -17.98
C GLU A 161 15.85 13.93 -17.49
N THR A 162 16.29 12.87 -16.78
CA THR A 162 17.63 12.74 -16.18
C THR A 162 18.47 11.70 -16.91
#